data_5d04985ec04fcaa9d84201b489d70ade
#
_entry.id   5d04985ec04fcaa9d84201b489d70ade
#
_cell.length_a   1.000
_cell.length_b   1.000
_cell.length_c   1.000
_cell.angle_alpha   90.00
_cell.angle_beta   90.00
_cell.angle_gamma   90.00
#
_symmetry.space_group_name_H-M   'P 1'
#
loop_
_entity.id
_entity.type
_entity.pdbx_description
1 polymer ?
#
loop_
_entity_poly.entity_id
_entity_poly.type
_entity_poly.pdbx_seq_one_letter_code
_entity_poly.pdbx_strand_id
1 'polypeptide(L)'
;ALESLLRAVTDRPQIAMVGPKLLGWHDRTHLLEVGISLATNGARWTGLEHSEYDQGQRDGVHEVLAVSTAGALIRRDIFEELGGFDKNLELFRDDVDFGWRARVAGHSVVVATDAIGYHAQASANERRSVDVKGALLHRPLLLDRRNAAYVLLANSSIWALPILAVQLVAGAVTRSIGYLFAKLPGYASDEILAILSLLIQPNELLAARRDRKKK
;
A
#
# COMPACT_ATOMS: atom_id res chain seq x y z
N ALA A 1 -0.73 20.53 -9.47
CA ALA A 1 -0.86 19.46 -8.45
C ALA A 1 -0.55 20.00 -7.04
N LEU A 2 0.68 20.47 -6.74
CA LEU A 2 1.06 20.86 -5.38
C LEU A 2 0.14 21.93 -4.76
N GLU A 3 -0.18 22.99 -5.51
CA GLU A 3 -1.10 24.04 -5.05
C GLU A 3 -2.50 23.50 -4.71
N SER A 4 -3.02 22.58 -5.52
CA SER A 4 -4.32 21.95 -5.28
C SER A 4 -4.28 21.06 -4.02
N LEU A 5 -3.18 20.31 -3.79
CA LEU A 5 -2.98 19.54 -2.57
C LEU A 5 -2.91 20.44 -1.33
N LEU A 6 -2.16 21.54 -1.39
CA LEU A 6 -2.07 22.51 -0.30
C LEU A 6 -3.44 23.13 0.01
N ARG A 7 -4.20 23.52 -1.02
CA ARG A 7 -5.57 24.06 -0.86
C ARG A 7 -6.49 23.06 -0.18
N ALA A 8 -6.36 21.76 -0.50
CA ALA A 8 -7.19 20.72 0.10
C ALA A 8 -6.96 20.52 1.60
N VAL A 9 -5.76 20.88 2.11
CA VAL A 9 -5.39 20.73 3.53
C VAL A 9 -5.37 22.03 4.32
N THR A 10 -5.50 23.19 3.63
CA THR A 10 -5.58 24.50 4.28
C THR A 10 -6.79 24.50 5.24
N ASP A 11 -6.58 24.97 6.47
CA ASP A 11 -7.57 25.02 7.54
C ASP A 11 -8.15 23.65 7.97
N ARG A 12 -7.49 22.54 7.61
CA ARG A 12 -7.87 21.17 7.96
C ARG A 12 -6.72 20.44 8.69
N PRO A 13 -6.43 20.80 9.95
CA PRO A 13 -5.27 20.28 10.71
C PRO A 13 -5.35 18.78 10.96
N GLN A 14 -6.54 18.18 10.89
CA GLN A 14 -6.75 16.73 11.07
C GLN A 14 -6.26 15.89 9.90
N ILE A 15 -6.00 16.49 8.73
CA ILE A 15 -5.53 15.73 7.56
C ILE A 15 -4.03 15.48 7.69
N ALA A 16 -3.66 14.21 7.85
CA ALA A 16 -2.27 13.76 7.92
C ALA A 16 -1.63 13.64 6.54
N MET A 17 -2.39 13.20 5.55
CA MET A 17 -1.88 12.86 4.23
C MET A 17 -2.92 13.18 3.17
N VAL A 18 -2.50 13.81 2.08
CA VAL A 18 -3.34 14.07 0.91
C VAL A 18 -2.61 13.64 -0.36
N GLY A 19 -3.31 12.96 -1.27
CA GLY A 19 -2.78 12.54 -2.56
C GLY A 19 -3.58 13.08 -3.73
N PRO A 20 -2.96 13.13 -4.93
CA PRO A 20 -3.62 13.51 -6.16
C PRO A 20 -4.44 12.35 -6.74
N LYS A 21 -5.27 12.67 -7.72
CA LYS A 21 -5.73 11.72 -8.73
C LYS A 21 -4.53 11.34 -9.60
N LEU A 22 -4.22 10.05 -9.70
CA LEU A 22 -3.12 9.55 -10.52
C LEU A 22 -3.65 9.02 -11.85
N LEU A 23 -3.11 9.58 -12.93
CA LEU A 23 -3.40 9.18 -14.31
C LEU A 23 -2.17 8.52 -14.94
N GLY A 24 -2.39 7.78 -16.02
CA GLY A 24 -1.33 7.16 -16.79
C GLY A 24 -0.36 8.17 -17.40
N TRP A 25 0.93 7.84 -17.41
CA TRP A 25 1.94 8.70 -18.05
C TRP A 25 1.78 8.70 -19.57
N HIS A 26 1.52 7.55 -20.17
CA HIS A 26 1.38 7.40 -21.62
C HIS A 26 -0.04 7.67 -22.10
N ASP A 27 -1.04 7.24 -21.33
CA ASP A 27 -2.45 7.55 -21.54
C ASP A 27 -2.96 8.39 -20.38
N ARG A 28 -3.05 9.69 -20.59
CA ARG A 28 -3.43 10.69 -19.58
C ARG A 28 -4.92 10.70 -19.24
N THR A 29 -5.71 9.89 -19.91
CA THR A 29 -7.13 9.70 -19.61
C THR A 29 -7.40 8.47 -18.77
N HIS A 30 -6.40 7.55 -18.64
CA HIS A 30 -6.52 6.32 -17.88
C HIS A 30 -6.31 6.58 -16.39
N LEU A 31 -7.30 6.23 -15.56
CA LEU A 31 -7.21 6.31 -14.11
C LEU A 31 -6.32 5.19 -13.55
N LEU A 32 -5.32 5.54 -12.79
CA LEU A 32 -4.46 4.59 -12.09
C LEU A 32 -4.82 4.46 -10.61
N GLU A 33 -5.17 5.60 -9.99
CA GLU A 33 -5.48 5.63 -8.57
C GLU A 33 -6.24 6.90 -8.19
N VAL A 34 -7.29 6.72 -7.40
CA VAL A 34 -8.04 7.78 -6.71
C VAL A 34 -8.22 7.36 -5.24
N GLY A 35 -7.08 7.23 -4.54
CA GLY A 35 -7.02 6.69 -3.19
C GLY A 35 -6.90 5.16 -3.15
N ILE A 36 -6.56 4.67 -1.96
CA ILE A 36 -6.29 3.27 -1.69
C ILE A 36 -7.13 2.80 -0.51
N SER A 37 -7.71 1.62 -0.65
CA SER A 37 -8.32 0.84 0.41
C SER A 37 -7.65 -0.53 0.51
N LEU A 38 -7.98 -1.29 1.56
CA LEU A 38 -7.53 -2.67 1.73
C LEU A 38 -8.73 -3.62 1.73
N ALA A 39 -8.60 -4.70 1.00
CA ALA A 39 -9.46 -5.85 1.17
C ALA A 39 -9.08 -6.63 2.44
N THR A 40 -10.00 -7.46 2.95
CA THR A 40 -9.80 -8.24 4.18
C THR A 40 -8.62 -9.21 4.13
N ASN A 41 -8.16 -9.57 2.92
CA ASN A 41 -6.98 -10.40 2.69
C ASN A 41 -5.67 -9.61 2.54
N GLY A 42 -5.69 -8.28 2.80
CA GLY A 42 -4.54 -7.40 2.64
C GLY A 42 -4.25 -6.95 1.20
N ALA A 43 -5.08 -7.33 0.23
CA ALA A 43 -4.92 -6.85 -1.14
C ALA A 43 -5.23 -5.36 -1.22
N ARG A 44 -4.37 -4.60 -1.90
CA ARG A 44 -4.61 -3.20 -2.23
C ARG A 44 -5.77 -3.09 -3.21
N TRP A 45 -6.69 -2.20 -2.92
CA TRP A 45 -7.86 -1.95 -3.74
C TRP A 45 -8.04 -0.46 -3.97
N THR A 46 -8.10 -0.06 -5.23
CA THR A 46 -8.26 1.35 -5.63
C THR A 46 -9.72 1.73 -5.88
N GLY A 47 -10.62 0.75 -5.90
CA GLY A 47 -12.02 0.97 -6.24
C GLY A 47 -12.26 1.25 -7.72
N LEU A 48 -11.20 1.17 -8.55
CA LEU A 48 -11.29 1.39 -9.99
C LEU A 48 -11.57 0.07 -10.73
N GLU A 49 -12.32 0.18 -11.82
CA GLU A 49 -12.47 -0.92 -12.78
C GLU A 49 -11.20 -1.09 -13.64
N HIS A 50 -11.08 -2.24 -14.27
CA HIS A 50 -9.97 -2.47 -15.18
C HIS A 50 -10.05 -1.50 -16.38
N SER A 51 -8.98 -0.73 -16.60
CA SER A 51 -8.91 0.29 -17.66
C SER A 51 -9.98 1.39 -17.55
N GLU A 52 -10.30 1.84 -16.33
CA GLU A 52 -11.24 2.94 -16.11
C GLU A 52 -10.63 4.26 -16.63
N TYR A 53 -11.43 5.00 -17.42
CA TYR A 53 -11.06 6.32 -17.93
C TYR A 53 -11.62 7.44 -17.03
N ASP A 54 -10.86 8.52 -16.92
CA ASP A 54 -11.30 9.72 -16.20
C ASP A 54 -12.38 10.48 -16.96
N GLN A 55 -13.57 10.51 -16.42
CA GLN A 55 -14.74 11.26 -16.91
C GLN A 55 -15.28 12.20 -15.83
N GLY A 56 -14.50 12.48 -14.78
CA GLY A 56 -14.92 13.26 -13.64
C GLY A 56 -15.78 12.48 -12.62
N GLN A 57 -16.05 11.20 -12.85
CA GLN A 57 -16.89 10.35 -11.98
C GLN A 57 -16.32 10.14 -10.58
N ARG A 58 -15.03 10.43 -10.39
CA ARG A 58 -14.32 10.32 -9.11
C ARG A 58 -13.91 11.67 -8.52
N ASP A 59 -14.45 12.78 -9.06
CA ASP A 59 -14.01 14.10 -8.65
C ASP A 59 -14.51 14.48 -7.25
N GLY A 60 -13.70 15.30 -6.56
CA GLY A 60 -13.92 15.77 -5.21
C GLY A 60 -12.79 15.47 -4.24
N VAL A 61 -13.04 15.78 -2.97
CA VAL A 61 -12.13 15.42 -1.86
C VAL A 61 -12.77 14.28 -1.08
N HIS A 62 -12.14 13.14 -1.06
CA HIS A 62 -12.68 11.93 -0.45
C HIS A 62 -11.74 11.38 0.63
N GLU A 63 -12.29 10.90 1.75
CA GLU A 63 -11.52 10.14 2.73
C GLU A 63 -11.23 8.73 2.21
N VAL A 64 -9.96 8.33 2.39
CA VAL A 64 -9.45 7.02 1.97
C VAL A 64 -8.58 6.43 3.07
N LEU A 65 -8.18 5.16 2.95
CA LEU A 65 -7.25 4.56 3.89
C LEU A 65 -5.82 5.09 3.67
N ALA A 66 -5.41 5.21 2.42
CA ALA A 66 -4.08 5.68 2.04
C ALA A 66 -4.12 6.32 0.64
N VAL A 67 -3.05 7.02 0.31
CA VAL A 67 -2.74 7.52 -1.04
C VAL A 67 -1.30 7.19 -1.37
N SER A 68 -1.00 6.99 -2.64
CA SER A 68 0.35 6.62 -3.08
C SER A 68 1.40 7.66 -2.74
N THR A 69 2.53 7.22 -2.21
CA THR A 69 3.72 8.07 -1.99
C THR A 69 4.29 8.65 -3.29
N ALA A 70 3.82 8.19 -4.45
CA ALA A 70 4.22 8.74 -5.76
C ALA A 70 3.86 10.21 -5.96
N GLY A 71 2.95 10.77 -5.13
CA GLY A 71 2.54 12.18 -5.23
C GLY A 71 1.90 12.73 -3.95
N ALA A 72 2.06 12.08 -2.83
CA ALA A 72 1.45 12.48 -1.56
C ALA A 72 2.13 13.69 -0.94
N LEU A 73 1.31 14.55 -0.33
CA LEU A 73 1.74 15.57 0.62
C LEU A 73 1.38 15.08 2.03
N ILE A 74 2.36 15.05 2.92
CA ILE A 74 2.22 14.56 4.30
C ILE A 74 2.56 15.69 5.27
N ARG A 75 1.76 15.87 6.31
CA ARG A 75 2.05 16.81 7.39
C ARG A 75 3.25 16.32 8.18
N ARG A 76 4.23 17.19 8.31
CA ARG A 76 5.49 16.85 8.97
C ARG A 76 5.32 16.53 10.45
N ASP A 77 4.54 17.33 11.16
CA ASP A 77 4.26 17.12 12.58
C ASP A 77 3.64 15.75 12.85
N ILE A 78 2.62 15.35 12.09
CA ILE A 78 1.97 14.06 12.22
C ILE A 78 2.92 12.92 11.76
N PHE A 79 3.71 13.16 10.72
CA PHE A 79 4.69 12.18 10.25
C PHE A 79 5.73 11.86 11.34
N GLU A 80 6.25 12.89 12.02
CA GLU A 80 7.20 12.76 13.13
C GLU A 80 6.53 12.11 14.35
N GLU A 81 5.31 12.51 14.72
CA GLU A 81 4.51 11.93 15.79
C GLU A 81 4.32 10.42 15.61
N LEU A 82 3.95 10.00 14.39
CA LEU A 82 3.74 8.60 14.05
C LEU A 82 5.04 7.82 13.83
N GLY A 83 6.21 8.48 13.87
CA GLY A 83 7.53 7.87 13.71
C GLY A 83 7.92 7.53 12.27
N GLY A 84 7.29 8.21 11.31
CA GLY A 84 7.61 8.08 9.90
C GLY A 84 7.11 6.79 9.25
N PHE A 85 7.71 6.41 8.13
CA PHE A 85 7.46 5.12 7.50
C PHE A 85 8.11 3.99 8.28
N ASP A 86 7.48 2.81 8.25
CA ASP A 86 8.04 1.61 8.88
C ASP A 86 9.28 1.14 8.09
N LYS A 87 10.41 1.01 8.79
CA LYS A 87 11.71 0.61 8.20
C LYS A 87 11.71 -0.80 7.59
N ASN A 88 10.76 -1.64 7.99
CA ASN A 88 10.59 -2.98 7.42
C ASN A 88 9.85 -2.98 6.08
N LEU A 89 9.38 -1.80 5.62
CA LEU A 89 8.66 -1.59 4.36
C LEU A 89 9.47 -0.71 3.42
N GLU A 90 10.66 -1.17 3.01
CA GLU A 90 11.54 -0.42 2.10
C GLU A 90 10.95 -0.22 0.70
N LEU A 91 10.06 -1.12 0.28
CA LEU A 91 9.39 -1.09 -1.00
C LEU A 91 7.99 -1.69 -0.87
N PHE A 92 6.98 -1.00 -1.41
CA PHE A 92 5.55 -1.35 -1.35
C PHE A 92 4.93 -1.33 0.06
N ARG A 93 3.70 -0.83 0.15
CA ARG A 93 2.82 -0.83 1.33
C ARG A 93 3.19 0.15 2.44
N ASP A 94 4.27 0.92 2.30
CA ASP A 94 4.64 2.02 3.21
C ASP A 94 3.53 3.08 3.30
N ASP A 95 2.92 3.40 2.17
CA ASP A 95 1.75 4.27 2.03
C ASP A 95 0.54 3.76 2.82
N VAL A 96 0.23 2.48 2.65
CA VAL A 96 -0.91 1.84 3.32
C VAL A 96 -0.70 1.74 4.83
N ASP A 97 0.51 1.37 5.26
CA ASP A 97 0.86 1.29 6.66
C ASP A 97 0.76 2.66 7.35
N PHE A 98 1.35 3.69 6.74
CA PHE A 98 1.31 5.03 7.28
C PHE A 98 -0.13 5.58 7.34
N GLY A 99 -0.89 5.43 6.27
CA GLY A 99 -2.28 5.86 6.21
C GLY A 99 -3.15 5.15 7.27
N TRP A 100 -2.94 3.85 7.48
CA TRP A 100 -3.67 3.11 8.53
C TRP A 100 -3.33 3.62 9.93
N ARG A 101 -2.03 3.80 10.24
CA ARG A 101 -1.58 4.35 11.52
C ARG A 101 -2.13 5.75 11.77
N ALA A 102 -2.12 6.61 10.76
CA ALA A 102 -2.69 7.95 10.84
C ALA A 102 -4.18 7.91 11.18
N ARG A 103 -4.95 7.04 10.53
CA ARG A 103 -6.38 6.91 10.82
C ARG A 103 -6.67 6.33 12.21
N VAL A 104 -5.87 5.39 12.67
CA VAL A 104 -5.98 4.85 14.05
C VAL A 104 -5.67 5.91 15.09
N ALA A 105 -4.74 6.82 14.80
CA ALA A 105 -4.41 7.97 15.64
C ALA A 105 -5.46 9.12 15.58
N GLY A 106 -6.52 8.96 14.79
CA GLY A 106 -7.62 9.94 14.70
C GLY A 106 -7.43 11.00 13.61
N HIS A 107 -6.44 10.85 12.74
CA HIS A 107 -6.23 11.72 11.60
C HIS A 107 -6.97 11.23 10.35
N SER A 108 -7.18 12.14 9.39
CA SER A 108 -7.76 11.82 8.08
C SER A 108 -6.68 11.66 7.02
N VAL A 109 -6.91 10.75 6.08
CA VAL A 109 -6.18 10.63 4.82
C VAL A 109 -7.16 10.89 3.69
N VAL A 110 -6.81 11.78 2.76
CA VAL A 110 -7.72 12.20 1.70
C VAL A 110 -7.06 12.14 0.31
N VAL A 111 -7.87 11.91 -0.70
CA VAL A 111 -7.52 12.18 -2.09
C VAL A 111 -8.17 13.50 -2.51
N ALA A 112 -7.42 14.36 -3.21
CA ALA A 112 -7.90 15.63 -3.78
C ALA A 112 -7.78 15.56 -5.30
N THR A 113 -8.85 15.34 -5.99
CA THR A 113 -8.85 15.04 -7.43
C THR A 113 -8.58 16.24 -8.33
N ASP A 114 -8.70 17.47 -7.80
CA ASP A 114 -8.24 18.69 -8.47
C ASP A 114 -6.69 18.73 -8.62
N ALA A 115 -6.00 17.92 -7.82
CA ALA A 115 -4.59 17.68 -7.99
C ALA A 115 -4.39 16.46 -8.89
N ILE A 116 -3.84 16.67 -10.08
CA ILE A 116 -3.57 15.59 -11.04
C ILE A 116 -2.08 15.28 -11.05
N GLY A 117 -1.74 14.00 -10.90
CA GLY A 117 -0.40 13.46 -11.06
C GLY A 117 -0.37 12.43 -12.19
N TYR A 118 0.74 12.38 -12.93
CA TYR A 118 0.95 11.36 -13.98
C TYR A 118 2.01 10.37 -13.51
N HIS A 119 1.69 9.08 -13.59
CA HIS A 119 2.55 8.03 -13.06
C HIS A 119 2.86 6.97 -14.13
N ALA A 120 4.14 6.68 -14.31
CA ALA A 120 4.60 5.73 -15.32
C ALA A 120 4.47 4.26 -14.88
N GLN A 121 4.24 3.98 -13.59
CA GLN A 121 4.20 2.63 -12.99
C GLN A 121 5.43 1.77 -13.34
N ALA A 122 6.61 2.40 -13.46
CA ALA A 122 7.82 1.73 -13.90
C ALA A 122 8.19 0.50 -13.05
N SER A 123 7.93 0.55 -11.75
CA SER A 123 8.17 -0.58 -10.84
C SER A 123 7.28 -1.81 -11.11
N ALA A 124 6.11 -1.60 -11.72
CA ALA A 124 5.19 -2.68 -12.08
C ALA A 124 5.46 -3.24 -13.48
N ASN A 125 5.88 -2.38 -14.41
CA ASN A 125 5.97 -2.70 -15.84
C ASN A 125 7.40 -2.91 -16.35
N GLU A 126 8.39 -2.27 -15.72
CA GLU A 126 9.78 -2.41 -16.13
C GLU A 126 10.50 -3.48 -15.32
N ARG A 127 10.94 -4.53 -16.00
CA ARG A 127 12.04 -5.37 -15.50
C ARG A 127 13.30 -4.52 -15.50
N ARG A 128 13.51 -3.75 -14.44
CA ARG A 128 14.80 -3.05 -14.27
C ARG A 128 15.89 -4.11 -14.31
N SER A 129 16.81 -3.97 -15.24
CA SER A 129 18.13 -4.61 -15.20
C SER A 129 18.88 -3.99 -14.02
N VAL A 130 18.60 -4.44 -12.80
CA VAL A 130 19.24 -3.94 -11.59
C VAL A 130 20.38 -4.86 -11.22
N ASP A 131 21.50 -4.25 -10.97
CA ASP A 131 22.74 -4.81 -10.49
C ASP A 131 22.54 -5.84 -9.34
N VAL A 132 23.25 -6.94 -9.39
CA VAL A 132 23.05 -8.21 -8.69
C VAL A 132 23.09 -8.17 -7.15
N LYS A 133 23.19 -7.01 -6.51
CA LYS A 133 23.32 -6.89 -5.03
C LYS A 133 22.02 -6.97 -4.23
N GLY A 134 20.85 -7.03 -4.87
CA GLY A 134 19.58 -7.10 -4.18
C GLY A 134 18.70 -8.26 -4.70
N ALA A 135 19.03 -9.50 -4.42
CA ALA A 135 18.27 -10.67 -4.90
C ALA A 135 16.76 -10.62 -4.59
N LEU A 136 16.34 -9.90 -3.53
CA LEU A 136 14.95 -9.70 -3.18
C LEU A 136 14.25 -8.65 -4.07
N LEU A 137 14.98 -7.62 -4.54
CA LEU A 137 14.45 -6.60 -5.46
C LEU A 137 14.09 -7.18 -6.83
N HIS A 138 14.54 -8.39 -7.15
CA HIS A 138 14.17 -9.12 -8.37
C HIS A 138 12.87 -9.93 -8.26
N ARG A 139 12.19 -9.92 -7.08
CA ARG A 139 10.96 -10.66 -6.83
C ARG A 139 9.86 -9.72 -6.31
N PRO A 140 9.32 -8.80 -7.15
CA PRO A 140 8.33 -7.82 -6.70
C PRO A 140 7.07 -8.44 -6.10
N LEU A 141 6.63 -9.59 -6.62
CA LEU A 141 5.46 -10.30 -6.10
C LEU A 141 5.70 -10.79 -4.66
N LEU A 142 6.87 -11.38 -4.38
CA LEU A 142 7.22 -11.84 -3.04
C LEU A 142 7.19 -10.69 -2.04
N LEU A 143 7.84 -9.56 -2.37
CA LEU A 143 7.87 -8.38 -1.51
C LEU A 143 6.48 -7.79 -1.28
N ASP A 144 5.68 -7.64 -2.33
CA ASP A 144 4.32 -7.11 -2.21
C ASP A 144 3.45 -8.01 -1.33
N ARG A 145 3.53 -9.35 -1.48
CA ARG A 145 2.78 -10.31 -0.67
C ARG A 145 3.23 -10.34 0.78
N ARG A 146 4.56 -10.35 1.02
CA ARG A 146 5.13 -10.26 2.37
C ARG A 146 4.66 -8.98 3.07
N ASN A 147 4.83 -7.84 2.41
CA ASN A 147 4.51 -6.55 2.99
C ASN A 147 3.01 -6.36 3.18
N ALA A 148 2.16 -6.88 2.28
CA ALA A 148 0.71 -6.89 2.46
C ALA A 148 0.30 -7.68 3.73
N ALA A 149 0.85 -8.88 3.92
CA ALA A 149 0.60 -9.69 5.10
C ALA A 149 1.17 -9.03 6.38
N TYR A 150 2.37 -8.47 6.30
CA TYR A 150 3.00 -7.73 7.41
C TYR A 150 2.12 -6.56 7.86
N VAL A 151 1.72 -5.67 6.94
CA VAL A 151 0.88 -4.49 7.26
C VAL A 151 -0.44 -4.92 7.87
N LEU A 152 -1.09 -5.94 7.31
CA LEU A 152 -2.35 -6.46 7.81
C LEU A 152 -2.19 -6.98 9.26
N LEU A 153 -1.20 -7.83 9.52
CA LEU A 153 -0.96 -8.40 10.84
C LEU A 153 -0.46 -7.37 11.86
N ALA A 154 0.34 -6.39 11.43
CA ALA A 154 0.90 -5.38 12.30
C ALA A 154 -0.16 -4.37 12.80
N ASN A 155 -1.13 -4.02 11.95
CA ASN A 155 -2.13 -2.98 12.27
C ASN A 155 -3.48 -3.55 12.78
N SER A 156 -3.75 -4.83 12.59
CA SER A 156 -5.00 -5.43 13.03
C SER A 156 -5.08 -5.69 14.53
N SER A 157 -6.31 -5.78 15.06
CA SER A 157 -6.56 -6.18 16.45
C SER A 157 -5.95 -7.55 16.76
N ILE A 158 -5.53 -7.75 18.01
CA ILE A 158 -4.99 -9.04 18.48
C ILE A 158 -6.00 -10.19 18.30
N TRP A 159 -7.27 -9.89 18.46
CA TRP A 159 -8.36 -10.87 18.32
C TRP A 159 -8.59 -11.32 16.87
N ALA A 160 -8.21 -10.50 15.90
CA ALA A 160 -8.32 -10.82 14.48
C ALA A 160 -7.16 -11.71 13.98
N LEU A 161 -6.02 -11.73 14.69
CA LEU A 161 -4.79 -12.38 14.20
C LEU A 161 -4.97 -13.86 13.85
N PRO A 162 -5.64 -14.71 14.65
CA PRO A 162 -5.80 -16.12 14.28
C PRO A 162 -6.56 -16.30 12.96
N ILE A 163 -7.63 -15.54 12.77
CA ILE A 163 -8.45 -15.61 11.55
C ILE A 163 -7.65 -15.10 10.35
N LEU A 164 -6.95 -13.98 10.52
CA LEU A 164 -6.12 -13.40 9.47
C LEU A 164 -4.96 -14.33 9.08
N ALA A 165 -4.32 -14.97 10.05
CA ALA A 165 -3.25 -15.93 9.77
C ALA A 165 -3.76 -17.12 8.93
N VAL A 166 -4.89 -17.70 9.29
CA VAL A 166 -5.52 -18.77 8.50
C VAL A 166 -5.87 -18.29 7.10
N GLN A 167 -6.45 -17.09 6.98
CA GLN A 167 -6.86 -16.50 5.72
C GLN A 167 -5.67 -16.23 4.80
N LEU A 168 -4.57 -15.71 5.34
CA LEU A 168 -3.33 -15.43 4.60
C LEU A 168 -2.69 -16.73 4.10
N VAL A 169 -2.59 -17.75 4.96
CA VAL A 169 -2.03 -19.05 4.57
C VAL A 169 -2.89 -19.72 3.52
N ALA A 170 -4.21 -19.82 3.74
CA ALA A 170 -5.13 -20.42 2.78
C ALA A 170 -5.11 -19.68 1.43
N GLY A 171 -5.09 -18.34 1.45
CA GLY A 171 -4.96 -17.52 0.25
C GLY A 171 -3.64 -17.74 -0.49
N ALA A 172 -2.51 -17.84 0.22
CA ALA A 172 -1.21 -18.11 -0.38
C ALA A 172 -1.17 -19.50 -1.03
N VAL A 173 -1.68 -20.52 -0.36
CA VAL A 173 -1.77 -21.89 -0.90
C VAL A 173 -2.65 -21.92 -2.16
N THR A 174 -3.84 -21.31 -2.10
CA THR A 174 -4.78 -21.30 -3.24
C THR A 174 -4.16 -20.59 -4.45
N ARG A 175 -3.53 -19.43 -4.26
CA ARG A 175 -2.85 -18.70 -5.36
C ARG A 175 -1.65 -19.47 -5.89
N SER A 176 -0.87 -20.11 -4.98
CA SER A 176 0.26 -20.95 -5.38
C SER A 176 -0.19 -22.10 -6.28
N ILE A 177 -1.26 -22.78 -5.93
CA ILE A 177 -1.88 -23.84 -6.76
C ILE A 177 -2.32 -23.27 -8.12
N GLY A 178 -2.99 -22.11 -8.14
CA GLY A 178 -3.37 -21.43 -9.36
C GLY A 178 -2.18 -21.13 -10.28
N TYR A 179 -1.07 -20.62 -9.71
CA TYR A 179 0.16 -20.36 -10.46
C TYR A 179 0.82 -21.65 -11.00
N LEU A 180 0.74 -22.78 -10.28
CA LEU A 180 1.22 -24.06 -10.78
C LEU A 180 0.41 -24.53 -11.99
N PHE A 181 -0.93 -24.42 -11.96
CA PHE A 181 -1.77 -24.72 -13.10
C PHE A 181 -1.48 -23.80 -14.31
N ALA A 182 -1.16 -22.52 -14.03
CA ALA A 182 -0.75 -21.55 -15.04
C ALA A 182 0.70 -21.78 -15.54
N LYS A 183 1.41 -22.82 -15.08
CA LYS A 183 2.82 -23.11 -15.39
C LYS A 183 3.79 -21.99 -15.01
N LEU A 184 3.51 -21.30 -13.89
CA LEU A 184 4.29 -20.18 -13.34
C LEU A 184 4.88 -20.56 -11.95
N PRO A 185 5.77 -21.58 -11.85
CA PRO A 185 6.23 -22.09 -10.56
C PRO A 185 7.02 -21.05 -9.73
N GLY A 186 7.65 -20.07 -10.37
CA GLY A 186 8.33 -18.96 -9.70
C GLY A 186 7.35 -18.13 -8.87
N TYR A 187 6.20 -17.76 -9.41
CA TYR A 187 5.16 -17.04 -8.69
C TYR A 187 4.50 -17.90 -7.61
N ALA A 188 4.33 -19.22 -7.87
CA ALA A 188 3.85 -20.14 -6.84
C ALA A 188 4.77 -20.16 -5.62
N SER A 189 6.09 -20.21 -5.83
CA SER A 189 7.07 -20.17 -4.74
C SER A 189 7.07 -18.82 -4.02
N ASP A 190 6.84 -17.69 -4.71
CA ASP A 190 6.78 -16.36 -4.12
C ASP A 190 5.66 -16.23 -3.09
N GLU A 191 4.49 -16.79 -3.38
CA GLU A 191 3.34 -16.77 -2.46
C GLU A 191 3.64 -17.49 -1.14
N ILE A 192 4.30 -18.65 -1.21
CA ILE A 192 4.65 -19.45 -0.02
C ILE A 192 5.79 -18.79 0.75
N LEU A 193 6.85 -18.35 0.04
CA LEU A 193 8.01 -17.72 0.67
C LEU A 193 7.64 -16.38 1.35
N ALA A 194 6.68 -15.65 0.82
CA ALA A 194 6.19 -14.42 1.45
C ALA A 194 5.64 -14.68 2.86
N ILE A 195 4.86 -15.74 3.05
CA ILE A 195 4.34 -16.11 4.37
C ILE A 195 5.44 -16.68 5.26
N LEU A 196 6.29 -17.57 4.74
CA LEU A 196 7.39 -18.16 5.50
C LEU A 196 8.36 -17.10 6.01
N SER A 197 8.67 -16.06 5.23
CA SER A 197 9.55 -14.98 5.64
C SER A 197 9.08 -14.25 6.91
N LEU A 198 7.77 -14.09 7.08
CA LEU A 198 7.20 -13.49 8.30
C LEU A 198 7.31 -14.41 9.51
N LEU A 199 7.25 -15.73 9.30
CA LEU A 199 7.41 -16.71 10.37
C LEU A 199 8.88 -16.85 10.82
N ILE A 200 9.83 -16.59 9.91
CA ILE A 200 11.28 -16.62 10.22
C ILE A 200 11.71 -15.38 10.99
N GLN A 201 11.05 -14.23 10.78
CA GLN A 201 11.38 -12.96 11.44
C GLN A 201 10.21 -12.41 12.28
N PRO A 202 9.67 -13.18 13.24
CA PRO A 202 8.51 -12.76 14.03
C PRO A 202 8.80 -11.52 14.90
N ASN A 203 10.08 -11.31 15.26
CA ASN A 203 10.48 -10.19 16.13
C ASN A 203 10.21 -8.83 15.50
N GLU A 204 10.36 -8.69 14.19
CA GLU A 204 10.04 -7.44 13.47
C GLU A 204 8.55 -7.12 13.57
N LEU A 205 7.69 -8.10 13.32
CA LEU A 205 6.23 -7.95 13.43
C LEU A 205 5.82 -7.64 14.88
N LEU A 206 6.40 -8.33 15.87
CA LEU A 206 6.11 -8.10 17.28
C LEU A 206 6.58 -6.72 17.76
N ALA A 207 7.76 -6.26 17.31
CA ALA A 207 8.26 -4.92 17.60
C ALA A 207 7.31 -3.85 17.02
N ALA A 208 6.96 -3.99 15.74
CA ALA A 208 6.01 -3.08 15.09
C ALA A 208 4.67 -3.00 15.83
N ARG A 209 4.11 -4.13 16.25
CA ARG A 209 2.86 -4.15 17.04
C ARG A 209 2.98 -3.46 18.40
N ARG A 210 4.15 -3.59 19.07
CA ARG A 210 4.38 -2.88 20.34
C ARG A 210 4.44 -1.38 20.15
N ASP A 211 5.12 -0.92 19.10
CA ASP A 211 5.28 0.51 18.83
C ASP A 211 3.95 1.16 18.43
N ARG A 212 3.10 0.44 17.69
CA ARG A 212 1.75 0.90 17.30
C ARG A 212 0.75 0.95 18.47
N LYS A 213 0.98 0.18 19.55
CA LYS A 213 0.16 0.24 20.76
C LYS A 213 0.50 1.41 21.69
N LYS A 214 1.68 2.00 21.53
CA LYS A 214 2.14 3.12 22.36
C LYS A 214 1.70 4.48 21.83
N LYS A 215 1.23 4.52 20.63
CA LYS A 215 0.75 5.71 19.92
C LYS A 215 -0.75 5.64 19.69
#